data_7512ee6d7d5e8dc45a8ab82635f02ea2
#
_entry.id   7512ee6d7d5e8dc45a8ab82635f02ea2
#
_cell.length_a   1.000
_cell.length_b   1.000
_cell.length_c   1.000
_cell.angle_alpha   90.00
_cell.angle_beta   90.00
_cell.angle_gamma   90.00
#
_symmetry.space_group_name_H-M   'P 1'
#
loop_
_entity.id
_entity.type
_entity.pdbx_description
1 polymer ?
#
loop_
_entity_poly.entity_id
_entity_poly.type
_entity_poly.pdbx_seq_one_letter_code
_entity_poly.pdbx_strand_id
1 'polypeptide(L)'
;MARLFRPLVLLCGACVLAGGLLSWQVAYGSRPRQVDLGFWFEPVTFSSLRLGGPLHASELALIQTLAEREIAQAFAGMRIRVSARRDTRYRIRVVQDVKDARFQRPVHVAGQSRGMTGFGGEGVVSFEFAASSAVVYASAGMVRGQIVEAIGRGVGRSAVHEFTHQLLPRAPIHASRDRSSYEYYSAARVEQYFGELRWDLAKPLLQARLAAAPVGD
;
A
#
# COMPACT_ATOMS: atom_id res chain seq x y z
N MET A 1 -51.86 -9.67 -29.13
CA MET A 1 -50.49 -9.23 -29.50
C MET A 1 -49.52 -9.16 -28.31
N ALA A 2 -49.66 -9.94 -27.23
CA ALA A 2 -48.87 -9.78 -25.98
C ALA A 2 -47.89 -10.92 -25.65
N ARG A 3 -47.65 -11.87 -26.58
CA ARG A 3 -46.80 -13.04 -26.29
C ARG A 3 -45.43 -13.10 -26.96
N LEU A 4 -45.09 -12.13 -27.82
CA LEU A 4 -43.79 -12.11 -28.56
C LEU A 4 -42.69 -11.27 -27.90
N PHE A 5 -43.02 -10.47 -26.87
CA PHE A 5 -42.02 -9.57 -26.24
C PHE A 5 -41.21 -10.23 -25.10
N ARG A 6 -41.65 -11.36 -24.53
CA ARG A 6 -40.94 -11.98 -23.40
C ARG A 6 -39.60 -12.65 -23.74
N PRO A 7 -39.41 -13.35 -24.88
CA PRO A 7 -38.10 -13.95 -25.15
C PRO A 7 -37.02 -12.91 -25.53
N LEU A 8 -37.38 -11.79 -26.11
CA LEU A 8 -36.40 -10.76 -26.52
C LEU A 8 -35.75 -10.06 -25.32
N VAL A 9 -36.55 -9.80 -24.27
CA VAL A 9 -36.04 -9.16 -23.04
C VAL A 9 -35.10 -10.10 -22.26
N LEU A 10 -35.36 -11.41 -22.25
CA LEU A 10 -34.47 -12.39 -21.63
C LEU A 10 -33.16 -12.55 -22.42
N LEU A 11 -33.20 -12.48 -23.76
CA LEU A 11 -31.99 -12.57 -24.59
C LEU A 11 -31.10 -11.33 -24.41
N CYS A 12 -31.68 -10.13 -24.34
CA CYS A 12 -30.92 -8.91 -24.06
C CYS A 12 -30.33 -8.88 -22.66
N GLY A 13 -31.06 -9.36 -21.64
CA GLY A 13 -30.54 -9.49 -20.27
C GLY A 13 -29.36 -10.44 -20.17
N ALA A 14 -29.40 -11.58 -20.85
CA ALA A 14 -28.30 -12.56 -20.87
C ALA A 14 -27.05 -12.00 -21.60
N CYS A 15 -27.23 -11.25 -22.69
CA CYS A 15 -26.12 -10.61 -23.39
C CYS A 15 -25.44 -9.51 -22.59
N VAL A 16 -26.20 -8.73 -21.81
CA VAL A 16 -25.62 -7.69 -20.92
C VAL A 16 -24.87 -8.30 -19.76
N LEU A 17 -25.37 -9.38 -19.16
CA LEU A 17 -24.68 -10.12 -18.09
C LEU A 17 -23.41 -10.83 -18.61
N ALA A 18 -23.50 -11.47 -19.79
CA ALA A 18 -22.33 -12.10 -20.41
C ALA A 18 -21.28 -11.09 -20.84
N GLY A 19 -21.70 -9.96 -21.42
CA GLY A 19 -20.81 -8.85 -21.79
C GLY A 19 -20.18 -8.19 -20.58
N GLY A 20 -20.91 -8.05 -19.48
CA GLY A 20 -20.39 -7.55 -18.20
C GLY A 20 -19.36 -8.47 -17.57
N LEU A 21 -19.60 -9.77 -17.57
CA LEU A 21 -18.66 -10.79 -17.06
C LEU A 21 -17.43 -10.93 -17.95
N LEU A 22 -17.58 -10.88 -19.28
CA LEU A 22 -16.45 -10.91 -20.23
C LEU A 22 -15.59 -9.65 -20.13
N SER A 23 -16.20 -8.46 -20.04
CA SER A 23 -15.45 -7.21 -19.85
C SER A 23 -14.75 -7.17 -18.48
N TRP A 24 -15.32 -7.78 -17.46
CA TRP A 24 -14.69 -7.95 -16.13
C TRP A 24 -13.50 -8.92 -16.20
N GLN A 25 -13.65 -10.05 -16.89
CA GLN A 25 -12.56 -11.01 -17.09
C GLN A 25 -11.44 -10.44 -17.98
N VAL A 26 -11.75 -9.65 -19.01
CA VAL A 26 -10.74 -8.97 -19.84
C VAL A 26 -10.01 -7.88 -19.05
N ALA A 27 -10.70 -7.14 -18.18
CA ALA A 27 -10.07 -6.11 -17.35
C ALA A 27 -9.16 -6.69 -16.24
N TYR A 28 -9.43 -7.90 -15.76
CA TYR A 28 -8.70 -8.55 -14.67
C TYR A 28 -8.09 -9.91 -15.04
N GLY A 29 -8.38 -10.45 -16.23
CA GLY A 29 -8.02 -11.80 -16.69
C GLY A 29 -6.62 -11.95 -17.28
N SER A 30 -5.71 -10.97 -17.12
CA SER A 30 -4.31 -11.22 -17.43
C SER A 30 -3.72 -12.13 -16.35
N ARG A 31 -3.07 -13.22 -16.78
CA ARG A 31 -2.36 -14.19 -15.91
C ARG A 31 -1.68 -13.49 -14.75
N PRO A 32 -1.78 -14.04 -13.53
CA PRO A 32 -1.09 -13.49 -12.38
C PRO A 32 0.40 -13.34 -12.71
N ARG A 33 0.85 -12.12 -12.87
CA ARG A 33 2.25 -11.82 -13.18
C ARG A 33 2.98 -11.53 -11.88
N GLN A 34 4.21 -11.99 -11.80
CA GLN A 34 5.13 -11.47 -10.79
C GLN A 34 5.22 -9.96 -10.96
N VAL A 35 5.00 -9.23 -9.88
CA VAL A 35 5.09 -7.78 -9.86
C VAL A 35 6.39 -7.39 -9.17
N ASP A 36 7.21 -6.61 -9.88
CA ASP A 36 8.42 -6.04 -9.33
C ASP A 36 8.11 -4.65 -8.78
N LEU A 37 8.28 -4.48 -7.49
CA LEU A 37 8.20 -3.21 -6.79
C LEU A 37 9.60 -2.65 -6.58
N GLY A 38 9.87 -1.49 -7.16
CA GLY A 38 11.03 -0.67 -6.80
C GLY A 38 10.74 0.08 -5.50
N PHE A 39 11.55 -0.17 -4.48
CA PHE A 39 11.44 0.48 -3.19
C PHE A 39 12.82 0.99 -2.75
N TRP A 40 12.95 2.29 -2.48
CA TRP A 40 14.22 2.88 -2.06
C TRP A 40 14.02 4.11 -1.21
N PHE A 41 15.06 4.46 -0.48
CA PHE A 41 15.16 5.70 0.28
C PHE A 41 15.95 6.74 -0.50
N GLU A 42 15.46 7.97 -0.54
CA GLU A 42 16.28 9.15 -0.80
C GLU A 42 17.04 9.55 0.47
N PRO A 43 18.01 10.43 0.41
CA PRO A 43 18.64 10.95 1.61
C PRO A 43 17.60 11.54 2.56
N VAL A 44 17.52 11.00 3.77
CA VAL A 44 16.59 11.42 4.81
C VAL A 44 17.31 11.57 6.14
N THR A 45 16.81 12.46 6.98
CA THR A 45 17.31 12.70 8.34
C THR A 45 16.16 12.86 9.30
N PHE A 46 16.38 12.54 10.56
CA PHE A 46 15.41 12.82 11.63
C PHE A 46 16.11 12.92 12.96
N SER A 47 15.64 13.85 13.79
CA SER A 47 16.13 14.04 15.15
C SER A 47 14.98 14.38 16.08
N SER A 48 14.99 13.82 17.28
CA SER A 48 14.04 14.19 18.33
C SER A 48 14.67 14.02 19.71
N LEU A 49 14.19 14.83 20.67
CA LEU A 49 14.61 14.69 22.06
C LEU A 49 14.32 13.31 22.63
N ARG A 50 13.22 12.69 22.21
CA ARG A 50 12.83 11.36 22.67
C ARG A 50 13.74 10.26 22.17
N LEU A 51 14.40 10.45 21.02
CA LEU A 51 15.46 9.60 20.53
C LEU A 51 16.83 9.94 21.15
N GLY A 52 16.93 11.03 21.92
CA GLY A 52 18.21 11.49 22.44
C GLY A 52 19.12 12.09 21.36
N GLY A 53 18.57 12.48 20.21
CA GLY A 53 19.33 13.07 19.11
C GLY A 53 18.98 12.53 17.72
N PRO A 54 19.85 12.76 16.72
CA PRO A 54 19.62 12.32 15.35
C PRO A 54 19.70 10.81 15.21
N LEU A 55 19.03 10.28 14.17
CA LEU A 55 19.19 8.90 13.74
C LEU A 55 20.59 8.69 13.14
N HIS A 56 21.21 7.58 13.48
CA HIS A 56 22.50 7.17 12.93
C HIS A 56 22.34 6.44 11.60
N ALA A 57 23.39 6.37 10.80
CA ALA A 57 23.38 5.67 9.52
C ALA A 57 22.98 4.19 9.65
N SER A 58 23.44 3.52 10.71
CA SER A 58 23.06 2.11 11.00
C SER A 58 21.58 1.96 11.33
N GLU A 59 20.97 2.94 11.99
CA GLU A 59 19.55 2.95 12.30
C GLU A 59 18.70 3.22 11.05
N LEU A 60 19.16 4.10 10.15
CA LEU A 60 18.51 4.32 8.86
C LEU A 60 18.55 3.04 8.00
N ALA A 61 19.65 2.32 8.00
CA ALA A 61 19.76 1.02 7.31
C ALA A 61 18.81 -0.03 7.93
N LEU A 62 18.71 -0.07 9.26
CA LEU A 62 17.76 -0.93 9.96
C LEU A 62 16.30 -0.57 9.60
N ILE A 63 15.95 0.72 9.62
CA ILE A 63 14.63 1.22 9.21
C ILE A 63 14.28 0.76 7.79
N GLN A 64 15.20 0.88 6.85
CA GLN A 64 14.99 0.40 5.48
C GLN A 64 14.74 -1.11 5.45
N THR A 65 15.57 -1.90 6.13
CA THR A 65 15.41 -3.36 6.20
C THR A 65 14.05 -3.76 6.79
N LEU A 66 13.62 -3.07 7.85
CA LEU A 66 12.32 -3.32 8.49
C LEU A 66 11.15 -2.92 7.58
N ALA A 67 11.27 -1.81 6.86
CA ALA A 67 10.25 -1.40 5.90
C ALA A 67 10.10 -2.41 4.76
N GLU A 68 11.20 -2.93 4.20
CA GLU A 68 11.20 -3.98 3.19
C GLU A 68 10.56 -5.28 3.72
N ARG A 69 10.85 -5.65 4.99
CA ARG A 69 10.25 -6.80 5.66
C ARG A 69 8.73 -6.63 5.82
N GLU A 70 8.25 -5.46 6.26
CA GLU A 70 6.82 -5.18 6.38
C GLU A 70 6.10 -5.31 5.02
N ILE A 71 6.70 -4.81 3.94
CA ILE A 71 6.14 -4.97 2.59
C ILE A 71 6.06 -6.46 2.24
N ALA A 72 7.15 -7.20 2.41
CA ALA A 72 7.20 -8.62 2.10
C ALA A 72 6.18 -9.42 2.93
N GLN A 73 6.00 -9.09 4.20
CA GLN A 73 5.06 -9.73 5.11
C GLN A 73 3.59 -9.42 4.73
N ALA A 74 3.29 -8.16 4.40
CA ALA A 74 1.94 -7.76 4.00
C ALA A 74 1.46 -8.50 2.74
N PHE A 75 2.38 -8.79 1.82
CA PHE A 75 2.08 -9.49 0.57
C PHE A 75 2.56 -10.96 0.57
N ALA A 76 2.74 -11.56 1.75
CA ALA A 76 3.13 -12.96 1.87
C ALA A 76 2.14 -13.88 1.13
N GLY A 77 2.68 -14.83 0.33
CA GLY A 77 1.88 -15.71 -0.53
C GLY A 77 1.40 -15.06 -1.84
N MET A 78 1.78 -13.82 -2.12
CA MET A 78 1.50 -13.13 -3.38
C MET A 78 2.78 -12.99 -4.21
N ARG A 79 2.65 -12.89 -5.55
CA ARG A 79 3.80 -12.80 -6.46
C ARG A 79 4.36 -11.39 -6.54
N ILE A 80 4.97 -10.93 -5.46
CA ILE A 80 5.68 -9.65 -5.42
C ILE A 80 7.16 -9.89 -5.17
N ARG A 81 7.99 -9.13 -5.86
CA ARG A 81 9.42 -9.00 -5.58
C ARG A 81 9.74 -7.54 -5.27
N VAL A 82 10.23 -7.28 -4.09
CA VAL A 82 10.73 -5.96 -3.67
C VAL A 82 12.22 -5.86 -4.01
N SER A 83 12.63 -4.73 -4.54
CA SER A 83 14.04 -4.47 -4.89
C SER A 83 14.34 -2.97 -4.87
N ALA A 84 15.59 -2.60 -4.76
CA ALA A 84 16.04 -1.20 -4.85
C ALA A 84 16.05 -0.63 -6.30
N ARG A 85 15.55 -1.39 -7.28
CA ARG A 85 15.52 -0.96 -8.69
C ARG A 85 14.56 0.21 -8.88
N ARG A 86 15.01 1.22 -9.62
CA ARG A 86 14.25 2.45 -9.91
C ARG A 86 13.51 2.41 -11.25
N ASP A 87 13.82 1.44 -12.10
CA ASP A 87 13.27 1.26 -13.45
C ASP A 87 12.09 0.29 -13.53
N THR A 88 11.50 -0.07 -12.37
CA THR A 88 10.30 -0.91 -12.30
C THR A 88 9.04 -0.12 -12.64
N ARG A 89 7.97 -0.84 -13.03
CA ARG A 89 6.67 -0.22 -13.34
C ARG A 89 5.95 0.31 -12.08
N TYR A 90 6.16 -0.35 -10.96
CA TYR A 90 5.62 0.04 -9.66
C TYR A 90 6.78 0.56 -8.81
N ARG A 91 6.63 1.76 -8.31
CA ARG A 91 7.71 2.44 -7.62
C ARG A 91 7.20 3.10 -6.36
N ILE A 92 7.92 2.92 -5.28
CA ILE A 92 7.74 3.66 -4.03
C ILE A 92 9.10 4.22 -3.61
N ARG A 93 9.17 5.50 -3.42
CA ARG A 93 10.35 6.16 -2.84
C ARG A 93 10.01 6.79 -1.50
N VAL A 94 10.90 6.60 -0.55
CA VAL A 94 10.84 7.27 0.75
C VAL A 94 11.60 8.59 0.62
N VAL A 95 10.91 9.68 0.89
CA VAL A 95 11.45 11.04 0.81
C VAL A 95 11.37 11.71 2.17
N GLN A 96 12.08 12.82 2.37
CA GLN A 96 12.09 13.52 3.65
C GLN A 96 10.67 13.87 4.11
N ASP A 97 9.89 14.52 3.25
CA ASP A 97 8.54 14.98 3.59
C ASP A 97 7.62 14.98 2.36
N VAL A 98 6.34 14.75 2.59
CA VAL A 98 5.30 14.80 1.56
C VAL A 98 4.20 15.75 2.02
N LYS A 99 3.90 16.75 1.17
CA LYS A 99 2.84 17.73 1.41
C LYS A 99 1.74 17.58 0.37
N ASP A 100 0.52 17.46 0.83
CA ASP A 100 -0.64 17.50 -0.05
C ASP A 100 -1.03 18.95 -0.34
N ALA A 101 -0.75 19.37 -1.56
CA ALA A 101 -1.03 20.72 -2.04
C ALA A 101 -2.51 20.97 -2.41
N ARG A 102 -3.38 19.95 -2.32
CA ARG A 102 -4.82 20.11 -2.60
C ARG A 102 -5.55 20.91 -1.52
N PHE A 103 -4.95 21.08 -0.37
CA PHE A 103 -5.46 21.93 0.71
C PHE A 103 -4.95 23.37 0.59
N GLN A 104 -5.75 24.35 1.00
CA GLN A 104 -5.35 25.76 1.02
C GLN A 104 -4.02 25.99 1.78
N ARG A 105 -3.81 25.22 2.85
CA ARG A 105 -2.51 25.12 3.53
C ARG A 105 -1.99 23.68 3.33
N PRO A 106 -0.78 23.50 2.78
CA PRO A 106 -0.22 22.19 2.58
C PRO A 106 -0.23 21.38 3.87
N VAL A 107 -0.81 20.18 3.83
CA VAL A 107 -0.90 19.26 4.96
C VAL A 107 0.15 18.18 4.77
N HIS A 108 0.91 17.88 5.82
CA HIS A 108 1.83 16.74 5.84
C HIS A 108 1.04 15.43 5.80
N VAL A 109 1.39 14.55 4.89
CA VAL A 109 0.74 13.25 4.69
C VAL A 109 1.75 12.12 4.74
N ALA A 110 1.28 10.92 5.14
CA ALA A 110 2.14 9.74 5.26
C ALA A 110 2.67 9.26 3.91
N GLY A 111 1.88 9.44 2.86
CA GLY A 111 2.25 9.07 1.50
C GLY A 111 1.27 9.60 0.47
N GLN A 112 1.62 9.42 -0.79
CA GLN A 112 0.79 9.78 -1.93
C GLN A 112 1.18 8.93 -3.15
N SER A 113 0.19 8.43 -3.89
CA SER A 113 0.39 7.72 -5.15
C SER A 113 -0.11 8.53 -6.35
N ARG A 114 0.59 8.40 -7.48
CA ARG A 114 0.29 9.06 -8.76
C ARG A 114 0.41 8.09 -9.91
N GLY A 115 -0.24 8.41 -11.05
CA GLY A 115 -0.14 7.61 -12.27
C GLY A 115 -0.65 6.17 -12.11
N MET A 116 -1.60 5.97 -11.21
CA MET A 116 -2.15 4.66 -10.87
C MET A 116 -3.01 4.12 -12.00
N THR A 117 -2.48 3.19 -12.79
CA THR A 117 -3.18 2.57 -13.92
C THR A 117 -3.62 1.13 -13.63
N GLY A 118 -3.22 0.57 -12.48
CA GLY A 118 -3.30 -0.86 -12.20
C GLY A 118 -2.18 -1.67 -12.86
N PHE A 119 -1.44 -1.09 -13.79
CA PHE A 119 -0.29 -1.73 -14.47
C PHE A 119 1.04 -1.06 -14.12
N GLY A 120 1.03 -0.07 -13.27
CA GLY A 120 2.15 0.69 -12.78
C GLY A 120 1.69 1.90 -12.00
N GLY A 121 2.63 2.62 -11.45
CA GLY A 121 2.43 3.85 -10.70
C GLY A 121 3.67 4.26 -9.94
N GLU A 122 3.63 5.45 -9.40
CA GLU A 122 4.66 6.00 -8.54
C GLU A 122 4.04 6.45 -7.23
N GLY A 123 4.66 6.04 -6.12
CA GLY A 123 4.29 6.47 -4.78
C GLY A 123 5.45 7.14 -4.06
N VAL A 124 5.12 8.03 -3.16
CA VAL A 124 6.05 8.63 -2.22
C VAL A 124 5.56 8.38 -0.80
N VAL A 125 6.51 8.15 0.12
CA VAL A 125 6.25 7.97 1.56
C VAL A 125 7.06 9.03 2.30
N SER A 126 6.43 9.73 3.23
CA SER A 126 7.06 10.73 4.09
C SER A 126 7.80 10.06 5.23
N PHE A 127 9.12 10.21 5.24
CA PHE A 127 9.95 9.75 6.35
C PHE A 127 9.68 10.55 7.63
N GLU A 128 9.60 11.87 7.50
CA GLU A 128 9.31 12.80 8.61
C GLU A 128 7.98 12.46 9.30
N PHE A 129 6.92 12.23 8.51
CA PHE A 129 5.62 11.85 9.04
C PHE A 129 5.69 10.53 9.83
N ALA A 130 6.35 9.51 9.26
CA ALA A 130 6.47 8.21 9.91
C ALA A 130 7.30 8.30 11.19
N ALA A 131 8.43 8.99 11.15
CA ALA A 131 9.33 9.14 12.31
C ALA A 131 8.68 9.95 13.43
N SER A 132 8.08 11.10 13.11
CA SER A 132 7.36 11.94 14.07
C SER A 132 6.19 11.19 14.72
N SER A 133 5.40 10.47 13.93
CA SER A 133 4.27 9.70 14.45
C SER A 133 4.73 8.54 15.35
N ALA A 134 5.78 7.82 14.98
CA ALA A 134 6.33 6.76 15.82
C ALA A 134 6.79 7.30 17.18
N VAL A 135 7.45 8.48 17.19
CA VAL A 135 7.85 9.15 18.42
C VAL A 135 6.64 9.58 19.28
N VAL A 136 5.61 10.14 18.65
CA VAL A 136 4.39 10.60 19.34
C VAL A 136 3.62 9.45 19.97
N TYR A 137 3.49 8.33 19.25
CA TYR A 137 2.72 7.17 19.72
C TYR A 137 3.53 6.20 20.60
N ALA A 138 4.84 6.37 20.72
CA ALA A 138 5.65 5.56 21.61
C ALA A 138 5.25 5.76 23.08
N SER A 139 5.04 4.69 23.84
CA SER A 139 4.77 4.77 25.28
C SER A 139 5.98 5.28 26.06
N ALA A 140 5.77 5.80 27.27
CA ALA A 140 6.82 6.45 28.06
C ALA A 140 8.06 5.57 28.33
N GLY A 141 7.86 4.25 28.48
CA GLY A 141 8.95 3.30 28.78
C GLY A 141 9.67 2.74 27.55
N MET A 142 9.28 3.11 26.33
CA MET A 142 9.95 2.58 25.13
C MET A 142 11.36 3.15 24.97
N VAL A 143 12.32 2.26 24.72
CA VAL A 143 13.70 2.60 24.45
C VAL A 143 13.91 2.98 22.98
N ARG A 144 15.00 3.70 22.69
CA ARG A 144 15.36 4.18 21.34
C ARG A 144 15.20 3.10 20.25
N GLY A 145 15.74 1.90 20.47
CA GLY A 145 15.67 0.82 19.49
C GLY A 145 14.24 0.44 19.10
N GLN A 146 13.32 0.38 20.06
CA GLN A 146 11.91 0.07 19.81
C GLN A 146 11.21 1.16 18.98
N ILE A 147 11.60 2.43 19.19
CA ILE A 147 11.07 3.55 18.39
C ILE A 147 11.63 3.49 16.97
N VAL A 148 12.91 3.19 16.80
CA VAL A 148 13.56 2.98 15.49
C VAL A 148 12.87 1.85 14.71
N GLU A 149 12.58 0.74 15.37
CA GLU A 149 11.81 -0.36 14.76
C GLU A 149 10.40 0.09 14.34
N ALA A 150 9.73 0.87 15.19
CA ALA A 150 8.40 1.40 14.89
C ALA A 150 8.43 2.34 13.68
N ILE A 151 9.47 3.17 13.53
CA ILE A 151 9.67 3.99 12.32
C ILE A 151 9.73 3.09 11.08
N GLY A 152 10.55 2.04 11.11
CA GLY A 152 10.68 1.09 9.99
C GLY A 152 9.35 0.44 9.62
N ARG A 153 8.59 -0.03 10.62
CA ARG A 153 7.23 -0.55 10.41
C ARG A 153 6.30 0.50 9.80
N GLY A 154 6.28 1.71 10.34
CA GLY A 154 5.43 2.79 9.85
C GLY A 154 5.71 3.16 8.38
N VAL A 155 6.99 3.25 8.00
CA VAL A 155 7.40 3.49 6.61
C VAL A 155 6.96 2.34 5.70
N GLY A 156 7.23 1.09 6.09
CA GLY A 156 6.84 -0.08 5.30
C GLY A 156 5.33 -0.20 5.10
N ARG A 157 4.54 0.05 6.14
CA ARG A 157 3.07 0.01 6.11
C ARG A 157 2.48 1.15 5.27
N SER A 158 3.09 2.32 5.28
CA SER A 158 2.71 3.39 4.37
C SER A 158 3.04 3.02 2.92
N ALA A 159 4.18 2.38 2.68
CA ALA A 159 4.52 1.88 1.35
C ALA A 159 3.55 0.77 0.87
N VAL A 160 3.12 -0.15 1.76
CA VAL A 160 2.08 -1.14 1.46
C VAL A 160 0.78 -0.46 1.02
N HIS A 161 0.34 0.56 1.74
CA HIS A 161 -0.86 1.33 1.42
C HIS A 161 -0.77 2.00 0.05
N GLU A 162 0.30 2.72 -0.22
CA GLU A 162 0.52 3.42 -1.50
C GLU A 162 0.68 2.45 -2.68
N PHE A 163 1.35 1.32 -2.47
CA PHE A 163 1.48 0.28 -3.49
C PHE A 163 0.13 -0.37 -3.80
N THR A 164 -0.73 -0.55 -2.80
CA THR A 164 -2.08 -1.08 -3.01
C THR A 164 -2.91 -0.16 -3.90
N HIS A 165 -2.80 1.17 -3.75
CA HIS A 165 -3.41 2.11 -4.68
C HIS A 165 -2.95 1.92 -6.13
N GLN A 166 -1.66 1.63 -6.35
CA GLN A 166 -1.13 1.39 -7.68
C GLN A 166 -1.63 0.07 -8.29
N LEU A 167 -1.78 -0.97 -7.47
CA LEU A 167 -2.30 -2.28 -7.91
C LEU A 167 -3.81 -2.25 -8.16
N LEU A 168 -4.56 -1.55 -7.32
CA LEU A 168 -6.02 -1.53 -7.27
C LEU A 168 -6.56 -0.09 -7.31
N PRO A 169 -6.35 0.66 -8.39
CA PRO A 169 -6.66 2.11 -8.44
C PRO A 169 -8.15 2.44 -8.30
N ARG A 170 -9.02 1.45 -8.46
CA ARG A 170 -10.49 1.60 -8.35
C ARG A 170 -11.06 0.95 -7.09
N ALA A 171 -10.24 0.29 -6.28
CA ALA A 171 -10.72 -0.33 -5.05
C ALA A 171 -10.94 0.73 -3.96
N PRO A 172 -11.91 0.52 -3.07
CA PRO A 172 -12.18 1.42 -1.95
C PRO A 172 -11.16 1.24 -0.82
N ILE A 173 -9.89 1.54 -1.10
CA ILE A 173 -8.77 1.31 -0.18
C ILE A 173 -8.92 2.07 1.16
N HIS A 174 -9.73 3.12 1.22
CA HIS A 174 -9.97 3.87 2.46
C HIS A 174 -11.31 3.54 3.13
N ALA A 175 -11.95 2.44 2.74
CA ALA A 175 -13.29 2.09 3.24
C ALA A 175 -13.27 1.32 4.57
N SER A 176 -12.16 0.71 4.95
CA SER A 176 -12.06 0.01 6.21
C SER A 176 -12.16 0.98 7.40
N ARG A 177 -12.97 0.61 8.38
CA ARG A 177 -13.08 1.28 9.67
C ARG A 177 -12.23 0.60 10.76
N ASP A 178 -11.63 -0.54 10.45
CA ASP A 178 -10.74 -1.25 11.36
C ASP A 178 -9.38 -0.55 11.42
N ARG A 179 -9.02 -0.02 12.58
CA ARG A 179 -7.75 0.66 12.82
C ARG A 179 -6.55 -0.29 12.67
N SER A 180 -6.76 -1.60 12.73
CA SER A 180 -5.74 -2.63 12.51
C SER A 180 -5.66 -3.06 11.04
N SER A 181 -6.30 -2.34 10.11
CA SER A 181 -6.24 -2.64 8.68
C SER A 181 -5.22 -1.79 7.94
N TYR A 182 -4.51 -2.40 6.96
CA TYR A 182 -3.71 -1.66 5.98
C TYR A 182 -4.53 -0.65 5.17
N GLU A 183 -5.85 -0.83 5.11
CA GLU A 183 -6.81 -0.05 4.34
C GLU A 183 -7.43 1.09 5.13
N TYR A 184 -7.05 1.26 6.39
CA TYR A 184 -7.54 2.38 7.19
C TYR A 184 -7.02 3.70 6.61
N TYR A 185 -7.90 4.70 6.56
CA TYR A 185 -7.66 5.97 5.86
C TYR A 185 -6.53 6.84 6.44
N SER A 186 -6.10 6.60 7.67
CA SER A 186 -5.11 7.43 8.35
C SER A 186 -3.94 6.60 8.88
N ALA A 187 -2.73 7.03 8.58
CA ALA A 187 -1.50 6.51 9.17
C ALA A 187 -1.18 7.14 10.55
N ALA A 188 -1.90 8.21 10.95
CA ALA A 188 -1.76 8.84 12.26
C ALA A 188 -2.52 8.06 13.34
N ARG A 189 -2.02 6.86 13.67
CA ARG A 189 -2.59 5.97 14.68
C ARG A 189 -1.54 5.06 15.30
N VAL A 190 -1.75 4.62 16.53
CA VAL A 190 -0.79 3.78 17.26
C VAL A 190 -0.58 2.42 16.58
N GLU A 191 -1.62 1.84 16.01
CA GLU A 191 -1.60 0.53 15.36
C GLU A 191 -0.67 0.52 14.14
N GLN A 192 -0.52 1.66 13.46
CA GLN A 192 0.38 1.81 12.32
C GLN A 192 1.85 1.55 12.68
N TYR A 193 2.24 1.78 13.94
CA TYR A 193 3.62 1.72 14.40
C TYR A 193 3.87 0.56 15.37
N PHE A 194 2.91 0.26 16.22
CA PHE A 194 3.08 -0.65 17.34
C PHE A 194 2.12 -1.85 17.36
N GLY A 195 1.04 -1.80 16.56
CA GLY A 195 0.08 -2.89 16.44
C GLY A 195 0.46 -3.91 15.38
N GLU A 196 -0.37 -4.94 15.24
CA GLU A 196 -0.39 -5.82 14.09
C GLU A 196 -1.40 -5.30 13.06
N LEU A 197 -1.02 -5.30 11.78
CA LEU A 197 -1.94 -4.93 10.71
C LEU A 197 -2.32 -6.15 9.90
N ARG A 198 -3.56 -6.12 9.38
CA ARG A 198 -4.12 -7.16 8.52
C ARG A 198 -4.85 -6.55 7.33
N TRP A 199 -5.06 -7.36 6.31
CA TRP A 199 -5.96 -7.01 5.23
C TRP A 199 -7.42 -7.17 5.66
N ASP A 200 -8.27 -6.26 5.23
CA ASP A 200 -9.72 -6.32 5.44
C ASP A 200 -10.44 -6.56 4.09
N LEU A 201 -10.66 -5.52 3.31
CA LEU A 201 -11.46 -5.57 2.09
C LEU A 201 -10.63 -5.89 0.83
N ALA A 202 -9.39 -5.44 0.77
CA ALA A 202 -8.55 -5.55 -0.43
C ALA A 202 -7.92 -6.92 -0.63
N LYS A 203 -7.83 -7.78 0.39
CA LYS A 203 -7.13 -9.08 0.29
C LYS A 203 -7.60 -9.95 -0.86
N PRO A 204 -8.92 -10.19 -1.07
CA PRO A 204 -9.38 -11.02 -2.19
C PRO A 204 -9.01 -10.42 -3.55
N LEU A 205 -9.08 -9.10 -3.69
CA LEU A 205 -8.73 -8.39 -4.91
C LEU A 205 -7.22 -8.46 -5.21
N LEU A 206 -6.39 -8.31 -4.17
CA LEU A 206 -4.95 -8.47 -4.26
C LEU A 206 -4.57 -9.90 -4.63
N GLN A 207 -5.20 -10.89 -4.01
CA GLN A 207 -4.98 -12.30 -4.33
C GLN A 207 -5.37 -12.62 -5.77
N ALA A 208 -6.52 -12.17 -6.25
CA ALA A 208 -6.92 -12.34 -7.64
C ALA A 208 -5.93 -11.72 -8.63
N ARG A 209 -5.36 -10.54 -8.27
CA ARG A 209 -4.41 -9.83 -9.12
C ARG A 209 -3.00 -10.41 -9.07
N LEU A 210 -2.58 -10.91 -7.93
CA LEU A 210 -1.21 -11.34 -7.62
C LEU A 210 -1.09 -12.84 -7.34
N ALA A 211 -2.20 -13.59 -7.48
CA ALA A 211 -2.21 -15.03 -7.23
C ALA A 211 -1.14 -15.73 -8.07
N ALA A 212 -0.50 -16.74 -7.49
CA ALA A 212 0.29 -17.67 -8.23
C ALA A 212 -0.57 -18.33 -9.30
N ALA A 213 -0.09 -18.46 -10.55
CA ALA A 213 -0.72 -19.38 -11.48
C ALA A 213 -0.76 -20.77 -10.80
N PRO A 214 -1.85 -21.56 -10.94
CA PRO A 214 -1.80 -22.92 -10.48
C PRO A 214 -0.55 -23.57 -11.08
N VAL A 215 0.22 -24.26 -10.24
CA VAL A 215 1.31 -25.11 -10.70
C VAL A 215 0.62 -26.13 -11.57
N GLY A 216 0.83 -26.05 -12.88
CA GLY A 216 0.32 -27.07 -13.81
C GLY A 216 0.95 -28.40 -13.42
N ASP A 217 0.11 -29.38 -13.16
CA ASP A 217 0.49 -30.78 -13.02
C ASP A 217 1.14 -31.29 -14.30
#